data_ef1c8dc728e30be724027c253bab2b35
#
_entry.id   ef1c8dc728e30be724027c253bab2b35
#
_cell.length_a   1.000
_cell.length_b   1.000
_cell.length_c   1.000
_cell.angle_alpha   90.00
_cell.angle_beta   90.00
_cell.angle_gamma   90.00
#
_symmetry.space_group_name_H-M   'P 1'
#
loop_
_entity.id
_entity.type
_entity.pdbx_description
1 polymer ?
#
loop_
_entity_poly.entity_id
_entity_poly.type
_entity_poly.pdbx_seq_one_letter_code
_entity_poly.pdbx_strand_id
1 'polypeptide(L)'
;MKRELVIVMDFGGQYNQLVARRVRECNVYCEIYSYKTPLEKIKEMNPKGIILTGGPNSCYLEDSPTYSKELFELGIPVLGLCYGAQLMQHVLGGKVERADVREYGKSILLVDQPKSKILKGVPETSTVWMSHFDYISKIAPGFEITTHTKDCPVASCEDKEKDLYAIQFHPEVLHSEYGKTMLSNFVLDVCNCAGDWRMDSFVEEQIKAIKEKVGNGKVLCALSGGVDSSVAAVLLSKAIGNQLTCVFVDHGLLRKNEGDEVEAVFGPDGNYELNFIRVNAQERYYEKLKGVTEPEAKRKIIGEEFIRVFEEEAKKIGAVDFLVQGTIYPDVVESGLGGESAVIKSHHNVGGLPDHVDFKEIIEPLRDLFKDEVRKVGLELGIPEYLVFRQPFPGPGLGIRIIGEVNAEKVKIVQDADAIYREEIANAGLDRSIGQYFAALTNMRSVGVMGDERTYDYAIALRAVNTIDFMTAEAAEIPYEVLNKVMSRIINEVRGVNRVMYDITSKPPGTMSLNN
;
A
#
# COMPACT_ATOMS: atom_id res chain seq x y z
N MET A 1 -21.19 15.30 -6.40
CA MET A 1 -22.05 14.23 -7.01
C MET A 1 -21.94 12.97 -6.17
N LYS A 2 -22.99 12.13 -6.10
CA LYS A 2 -22.88 10.85 -5.43
C LYS A 2 -22.01 9.95 -6.32
N ARG A 3 -20.84 9.50 -5.81
CA ARG A 3 -19.90 8.65 -6.55
C ARG A 3 -20.56 7.31 -6.88
N GLU A 4 -20.33 6.78 -8.07
CA GLU A 4 -20.72 5.41 -8.40
C GLU A 4 -19.86 4.44 -7.57
N LEU A 5 -20.50 3.57 -6.80
CA LEU A 5 -19.83 2.70 -5.83
C LEU A 5 -19.89 1.24 -6.30
N VAL A 6 -18.77 0.55 -6.30
CA VAL A 6 -18.69 -0.91 -6.31
C VAL A 6 -18.24 -1.37 -4.91
N ILE A 7 -18.97 -2.32 -4.33
CA ILE A 7 -18.60 -2.91 -3.03
C ILE A 7 -17.72 -4.13 -3.28
N VAL A 8 -16.59 -4.17 -2.60
CA VAL A 8 -15.72 -5.37 -2.49
C VAL A 8 -15.97 -5.96 -1.11
N MET A 9 -16.65 -7.11 -1.06
CA MET A 9 -16.99 -7.78 0.19
C MET A 9 -15.89 -8.75 0.60
N ASP A 10 -15.27 -8.49 1.74
CA ASP A 10 -14.16 -9.24 2.29
C ASP A 10 -14.62 -10.44 3.12
N PHE A 11 -14.25 -11.64 2.69
CA PHE A 11 -14.48 -12.91 3.39
C PHE A 11 -13.23 -13.43 4.13
N GLY A 12 -12.22 -12.58 4.35
CA GLY A 12 -10.98 -12.94 5.04
C GLY A 12 -9.90 -13.49 4.11
N GLY A 13 -10.02 -13.30 2.81
CA GLY A 13 -9.01 -13.68 1.83
C GLY A 13 -7.81 -12.71 1.80
N GLN A 14 -6.69 -13.17 1.26
CA GLN A 14 -5.45 -12.38 1.20
C GLN A 14 -5.48 -11.26 0.14
N TYR A 15 -6.35 -11.37 -0.87
CA TYR A 15 -6.33 -10.51 -2.07
C TYR A 15 -7.44 -9.47 -2.14
N ASN A 16 -8.19 -9.22 -1.03
CA ASN A 16 -9.28 -8.25 -1.00
C ASN A 16 -8.86 -6.83 -1.43
N GLN A 17 -7.72 -6.33 -0.92
CA GLN A 17 -7.19 -5.02 -1.31
C GLN A 17 -6.72 -5.01 -2.77
N LEU A 18 -6.19 -6.14 -3.27
CA LEU A 18 -5.77 -6.26 -4.66
C LEU A 18 -6.97 -6.22 -5.61
N VAL A 19 -8.07 -6.89 -5.26
CA VAL A 19 -9.35 -6.80 -6.01
C VAL A 19 -9.81 -5.34 -6.08
N ALA A 20 -9.85 -4.64 -4.95
CA ALA A 20 -10.24 -3.24 -4.91
C ALA A 20 -9.33 -2.34 -5.78
N ARG A 21 -8.01 -2.55 -5.73
CA ARG A 21 -7.06 -1.83 -6.60
C ARG A 21 -7.33 -2.07 -8.08
N ARG A 22 -7.66 -3.32 -8.49
CA ARG A 22 -8.01 -3.63 -9.89
C ARG A 22 -9.27 -2.90 -10.35
N VAL A 23 -10.27 -2.79 -9.48
CA VAL A 23 -11.47 -1.99 -9.75
C VAL A 23 -11.11 -0.51 -9.93
N ARG A 24 -10.27 0.06 -9.04
CA ARG A 24 -9.80 1.44 -9.13
C ARG A 24 -8.96 1.71 -10.38
N GLU A 25 -8.20 0.73 -10.85
CA GLU A 25 -7.46 0.82 -12.13
C GLU A 25 -8.38 0.92 -13.36
N CYS A 26 -9.67 0.56 -13.22
CA CYS A 26 -10.70 0.79 -14.24
C CYS A 26 -11.37 2.18 -14.10
N ASN A 27 -10.81 3.08 -13.30
CA ASN A 27 -11.38 4.37 -12.92
C ASN A 27 -12.78 4.27 -12.29
N VAL A 28 -13.02 3.22 -11.52
CA VAL A 28 -14.28 3.00 -10.80
C VAL A 28 -14.02 3.07 -9.30
N TYR A 29 -14.79 3.88 -8.58
CA TYR A 29 -14.68 3.98 -7.13
C TYR A 29 -15.21 2.71 -6.46
N CYS A 30 -14.46 2.19 -5.49
CA CYS A 30 -14.90 1.03 -4.71
C CYS A 30 -14.49 1.17 -3.25
N GLU A 31 -15.20 0.47 -2.39
CA GLU A 31 -14.90 0.35 -0.96
C GLU A 31 -14.94 -1.11 -0.53
N ILE A 32 -14.10 -1.46 0.45
CA ILE A 32 -14.04 -2.80 1.03
C ILE A 32 -14.90 -2.83 2.29
N TYR A 33 -15.82 -3.79 2.34
CA TYR A 33 -16.68 -4.04 3.49
C TYR A 33 -16.54 -5.48 3.96
N SER A 34 -16.60 -5.70 5.27
CA SER A 34 -16.64 -7.06 5.83
C SER A 34 -17.92 -7.79 5.41
N TYR A 35 -17.82 -9.11 5.24
CA TYR A 35 -19.00 -9.99 5.04
C TYR A 35 -20.05 -9.88 6.16
N LYS A 36 -19.69 -9.30 7.32
CA LYS A 36 -20.60 -9.04 8.44
C LYS A 36 -21.46 -7.78 8.25
N THR A 37 -21.23 -7.03 7.18
CA THR A 37 -22.00 -5.81 6.90
C THR A 37 -23.47 -6.15 6.69
N PRO A 38 -24.42 -5.53 7.41
CA PRO A 38 -25.85 -5.82 7.26
C PRO A 38 -26.36 -5.53 5.84
N LEU A 39 -27.26 -6.37 5.36
CA LEU A 39 -27.86 -6.23 4.02
C LEU A 39 -28.54 -4.87 3.82
N GLU A 40 -29.21 -4.35 4.86
CA GLU A 40 -29.87 -3.04 4.79
C GLU A 40 -28.87 -1.91 4.53
N LYS A 41 -27.68 -1.97 5.13
CA LYS A 41 -26.62 -1.01 4.86
C LYS A 41 -26.14 -1.08 3.40
N ILE A 42 -26.02 -2.28 2.84
CA ILE A 42 -25.67 -2.45 1.41
C ILE A 42 -26.75 -1.83 0.52
N LYS A 43 -28.03 -2.03 0.84
CA LYS A 43 -29.16 -1.42 0.11
C LYS A 43 -29.12 0.12 0.19
N GLU A 44 -28.84 0.68 1.36
CA GLU A 44 -28.73 2.14 1.56
C GLU A 44 -27.61 2.77 0.74
N MET A 45 -26.47 2.08 0.65
CA MET A 45 -25.34 2.52 -0.18
C MET A 45 -25.66 2.51 -1.68
N ASN A 46 -26.60 1.67 -2.10
CA ASN A 46 -27.06 1.53 -3.49
C ASN A 46 -25.89 1.37 -4.48
N PRO A 47 -25.05 0.32 -4.34
CA PRO A 47 -23.90 0.12 -5.20
C PRO A 47 -24.29 -0.26 -6.61
N LYS A 48 -23.42 0.04 -7.58
CA LYS A 48 -23.55 -0.39 -8.99
C LYS A 48 -23.22 -1.87 -9.19
N GLY A 49 -22.41 -2.44 -8.32
CA GLY A 49 -22.01 -3.84 -8.35
C GLY A 49 -21.39 -4.29 -7.04
N ILE A 50 -21.34 -5.60 -6.82
CA ILE A 50 -20.76 -6.22 -5.64
C ILE A 50 -19.78 -7.30 -6.09
N ILE A 51 -18.59 -7.31 -5.51
CA ILE A 51 -17.57 -8.34 -5.74
C ILE A 51 -17.33 -9.07 -4.41
N LEU A 52 -17.57 -10.39 -4.39
CA LEU A 52 -17.31 -11.26 -3.26
C LEU A 52 -15.89 -11.83 -3.41
N THR A 53 -15.02 -11.60 -2.44
CA THR A 53 -13.61 -12.00 -2.52
C THR A 53 -13.38 -13.47 -2.15
N GLY A 54 -12.14 -13.91 -2.23
CA GLY A 54 -11.68 -15.18 -1.67
C GLY A 54 -11.79 -15.23 -0.14
N GLY A 55 -11.71 -16.43 0.41
CA GLY A 55 -11.73 -16.69 1.85
C GLY A 55 -10.90 -17.93 2.21
N PRO A 56 -10.54 -18.09 3.51
CA PRO A 56 -9.61 -19.13 3.94
C PRO A 56 -10.24 -20.52 4.13
N ASN A 57 -11.57 -20.62 4.19
CA ASN A 57 -12.32 -21.82 4.60
C ASN A 57 -13.11 -22.44 3.44
N SER A 58 -13.69 -23.63 3.69
CA SER A 58 -14.71 -24.22 2.80
C SER A 58 -16.08 -23.60 3.09
N CYS A 59 -16.80 -23.14 2.06
CA CYS A 59 -18.05 -22.36 2.22
C CYS A 59 -19.22 -23.16 2.82
N TYR A 60 -19.11 -24.49 2.89
CA TYR A 60 -20.13 -25.39 3.45
C TYR A 60 -19.90 -25.76 4.93
N LEU A 61 -18.87 -25.24 5.58
CA LEU A 61 -18.63 -25.45 7.01
C LEU A 61 -19.43 -24.43 7.84
N GLU A 62 -19.92 -24.87 9.01
CA GLU A 62 -20.79 -24.04 9.88
C GLU A 62 -20.13 -22.73 10.35
N ASP A 63 -18.82 -22.78 10.63
CA ASP A 63 -18.04 -21.62 11.12
C ASP A 63 -17.47 -20.74 9.98
N SER A 64 -17.80 -21.04 8.74
CA SER A 64 -17.27 -20.28 7.59
C SER A 64 -18.00 -18.97 7.37
N PRO A 65 -17.29 -17.92 6.91
CA PRO A 65 -17.91 -16.68 6.50
C PRO A 65 -19.02 -16.93 5.49
N THR A 66 -20.22 -16.45 5.76
CA THR A 66 -21.37 -16.64 4.88
C THR A 66 -22.16 -15.36 4.68
N TYR A 67 -23.01 -15.34 3.68
CA TYR A 67 -23.97 -14.26 3.45
C TYR A 67 -25.31 -14.80 2.99
N SER A 68 -26.36 -14.04 3.21
CA SER A 68 -27.72 -14.48 2.94
C SER A 68 -28.05 -14.47 1.44
N LYS A 69 -28.99 -15.33 1.04
CA LYS A 69 -29.45 -15.47 -0.35
C LYS A 69 -30.03 -14.17 -0.91
N GLU A 70 -30.63 -13.36 -0.06
CA GLU A 70 -31.25 -12.09 -0.42
C GLU A 70 -30.27 -11.10 -1.07
N LEU A 71 -28.95 -11.24 -0.83
CA LEU A 71 -27.93 -10.43 -1.51
C LEU A 71 -28.01 -10.61 -3.03
N PHE A 72 -28.22 -11.84 -3.50
CA PHE A 72 -28.28 -12.19 -4.91
C PHE A 72 -29.65 -11.91 -5.55
N GLU A 73 -30.61 -11.46 -4.75
CA GLU A 73 -31.96 -11.08 -5.16
C GLU A 73 -32.18 -9.55 -5.20
N LEU A 74 -31.14 -8.77 -4.89
CA LEU A 74 -31.20 -7.29 -4.88
C LEU A 74 -31.32 -6.67 -6.29
N GLY A 75 -31.10 -7.44 -7.35
CA GLY A 75 -31.05 -6.90 -8.72
C GLY A 75 -29.78 -6.07 -8.99
N ILE A 76 -28.76 -6.22 -8.16
CA ILE A 76 -27.44 -5.61 -8.31
C ILE A 76 -26.51 -6.68 -8.89
N PRO A 77 -25.69 -6.39 -9.93
CA PRO A 77 -24.71 -7.33 -10.45
C PRO A 77 -23.75 -7.81 -9.36
N VAL A 78 -23.51 -9.14 -9.30
CA VAL A 78 -22.60 -9.75 -8.33
C VAL A 78 -21.57 -10.61 -9.03
N LEU A 79 -20.28 -10.41 -8.71
CA LEU A 79 -19.15 -11.25 -9.12
C LEU A 79 -18.56 -11.95 -7.90
N GLY A 80 -18.60 -13.27 -7.87
CA GLY A 80 -17.90 -14.08 -6.87
C GLY A 80 -16.54 -14.53 -7.38
N LEU A 81 -15.48 -14.36 -6.56
CA LEU A 81 -14.12 -14.79 -6.84
C LEU A 81 -13.69 -15.89 -5.87
N CYS A 82 -13.22 -17.02 -6.37
CA CYS A 82 -12.73 -18.15 -5.59
C CYS A 82 -13.76 -18.58 -4.51
N TYR A 83 -13.51 -18.28 -3.23
CA TYR A 83 -14.48 -18.54 -2.16
C TYR A 83 -15.84 -17.86 -2.40
N GLY A 84 -15.85 -16.62 -2.87
CA GLY A 84 -17.09 -15.88 -3.18
C GLY A 84 -17.91 -16.55 -4.30
N ALA A 85 -17.24 -17.16 -5.28
CA ALA A 85 -17.89 -17.96 -6.33
C ALA A 85 -18.51 -19.24 -5.76
N GLN A 86 -17.79 -19.94 -4.92
CA GLN A 86 -18.26 -21.16 -4.25
C GLN A 86 -19.43 -20.85 -3.31
N LEU A 87 -19.35 -19.79 -2.52
CA LEU A 87 -20.43 -19.34 -1.64
C LEU A 87 -21.71 -19.01 -2.42
N MET A 88 -21.59 -18.24 -3.52
CA MET A 88 -22.71 -17.93 -4.39
C MET A 88 -23.40 -19.20 -4.89
N GLN A 89 -22.64 -20.16 -5.40
CA GLN A 89 -23.18 -21.41 -5.91
C GLN A 89 -23.82 -22.23 -4.80
N HIS A 90 -23.18 -22.35 -3.65
CA HIS A 90 -23.69 -23.09 -2.49
C HIS A 90 -25.03 -22.51 -1.99
N VAL A 91 -25.11 -21.21 -1.81
CA VAL A 91 -26.32 -20.51 -1.30
C VAL A 91 -27.48 -20.57 -2.30
N LEU A 92 -27.19 -20.58 -3.60
CA LEU A 92 -28.20 -20.61 -4.66
C LEU A 92 -28.62 -22.04 -5.08
N GLY A 93 -28.14 -23.09 -4.38
CA GLY A 93 -28.56 -24.48 -4.57
C GLY A 93 -27.68 -25.31 -5.50
N GLY A 94 -26.50 -24.83 -5.81
CA GLY A 94 -25.41 -25.60 -6.40
C GLY A 94 -24.72 -26.48 -5.35
N LYS A 95 -23.63 -27.15 -5.75
CA LYS A 95 -22.84 -28.02 -4.87
C LYS A 95 -21.37 -27.69 -4.98
N VAL A 96 -20.73 -27.55 -3.82
CA VAL A 96 -19.27 -27.35 -3.67
C VAL A 96 -18.72 -28.54 -2.92
N GLU A 97 -17.65 -29.13 -3.42
CA GLU A 97 -17.04 -30.32 -2.86
C GLU A 97 -15.51 -30.17 -2.84
N ARG A 98 -14.89 -30.94 -1.96
CA ARG A 98 -13.45 -31.00 -1.90
C ARG A 98 -12.90 -31.74 -3.12
N ALA A 99 -11.91 -31.16 -3.77
CA ALA A 99 -11.27 -31.78 -4.93
C ALA A 99 -10.34 -32.91 -4.52
N ASP A 100 -10.32 -33.99 -5.32
CA ASP A 100 -9.35 -35.06 -5.17
C ASP A 100 -7.93 -34.60 -5.52
N VAL A 101 -7.82 -33.73 -6.50
CA VAL A 101 -6.57 -33.10 -6.95
C VAL A 101 -6.67 -31.59 -6.69
N ARG A 102 -5.71 -31.08 -5.92
CA ARG A 102 -5.60 -29.65 -5.64
C ARG A 102 -5.09 -28.92 -6.88
N GLU A 103 -5.70 -27.79 -7.21
CA GLU A 103 -5.21 -26.96 -8.30
C GLU A 103 -4.53 -25.71 -7.73
N TYR A 104 -3.20 -25.68 -7.88
CA TYR A 104 -2.37 -24.59 -7.35
C TYR A 104 -1.38 -24.12 -8.42
N GLY A 105 -1.41 -22.80 -8.70
CA GLY A 105 -0.49 -22.21 -9.66
C GLY A 105 -1.14 -21.88 -11.00
N LYS A 106 -0.34 -21.89 -12.06
CA LYS A 106 -0.78 -21.56 -13.42
C LYS A 106 -1.54 -22.72 -14.03
N SER A 107 -2.75 -22.46 -14.52
CA SER A 107 -3.60 -23.42 -15.25
C SER A 107 -4.05 -22.82 -16.57
N ILE A 108 -4.29 -23.67 -17.56
CA ILE A 108 -4.82 -23.25 -18.86
C ILE A 108 -6.34 -23.19 -18.78
N LEU A 109 -6.89 -22.02 -19.00
CA LEU A 109 -8.32 -21.75 -19.10
C LEU A 109 -8.80 -21.98 -20.52
N LEU A 110 -9.93 -22.66 -20.67
CA LEU A 110 -10.62 -22.88 -21.95
C LEU A 110 -11.99 -22.23 -21.89
N VAL A 111 -12.32 -21.41 -22.90
CA VAL A 111 -13.58 -20.69 -22.99
C VAL A 111 -14.65 -21.54 -23.68
N ASP A 112 -15.75 -21.81 -22.96
CA ASP A 112 -16.91 -22.57 -23.45
C ASP A 112 -17.98 -21.64 -24.05
N GLN A 113 -18.14 -20.44 -23.46
CA GLN A 113 -19.15 -19.46 -23.84
C GLN A 113 -18.52 -18.10 -24.20
N PRO A 114 -18.03 -17.92 -25.44
CA PRO A 114 -17.36 -16.69 -25.85
C PRO A 114 -18.27 -15.44 -25.89
N LYS A 115 -19.59 -15.61 -25.73
CA LYS A 115 -20.57 -14.52 -25.68
C LYS A 115 -20.81 -13.98 -24.26
N SER A 116 -20.18 -14.55 -23.23
CA SER A 116 -20.24 -14.01 -21.87
C SER A 116 -19.71 -12.59 -21.84
N LYS A 117 -20.44 -11.68 -21.17
CA LYS A 117 -20.05 -10.26 -21.07
C LYS A 117 -18.66 -10.10 -20.42
N ILE A 118 -18.36 -10.87 -19.35
CA ILE A 118 -17.09 -10.78 -18.66
C ILE A 118 -15.91 -11.35 -19.45
N LEU A 119 -16.17 -12.21 -20.44
CA LEU A 119 -15.14 -12.83 -21.29
C LEU A 119 -14.88 -12.06 -22.59
N LYS A 120 -15.51 -10.93 -22.81
CA LYS A 120 -15.28 -10.07 -23.99
C LYS A 120 -13.79 -9.69 -24.10
N GLY A 121 -13.16 -10.00 -25.23
CA GLY A 121 -11.73 -9.76 -25.45
C GLY A 121 -10.79 -10.78 -24.80
N VAL A 122 -11.31 -11.83 -24.18
CA VAL A 122 -10.54 -12.96 -23.69
C VAL A 122 -10.42 -14.01 -24.81
N PRO A 123 -9.22 -14.50 -25.15
CA PRO A 123 -9.06 -15.53 -26.17
C PRO A 123 -9.62 -16.88 -25.72
N GLU A 124 -9.85 -17.78 -26.66
CA GLU A 124 -10.37 -19.14 -26.38
C GLU A 124 -9.51 -19.92 -25.37
N THR A 125 -8.22 -19.60 -25.33
CA THR A 125 -7.25 -20.21 -24.39
C THR A 125 -6.39 -19.12 -23.77
N SER A 126 -6.24 -19.16 -22.44
CA SER A 126 -5.38 -18.23 -21.69
C SER A 126 -4.85 -18.87 -20.41
N THR A 127 -3.88 -18.22 -19.77
CA THR A 127 -3.35 -18.66 -18.47
C THR A 127 -4.07 -17.95 -17.33
N VAL A 128 -4.44 -18.71 -16.29
CA VAL A 128 -5.04 -18.21 -15.06
C VAL A 128 -4.32 -18.75 -13.83
N TRP A 129 -4.46 -18.07 -12.71
CA TRP A 129 -3.92 -18.49 -11.42
C TRP A 129 -4.99 -19.17 -10.58
N MET A 130 -4.80 -20.44 -10.30
CA MET A 130 -5.63 -21.24 -9.42
C MET A 130 -5.03 -21.33 -8.01
N SER A 131 -5.87 -21.29 -6.99
CA SER A 131 -5.47 -21.47 -5.59
C SER A 131 -6.65 -21.94 -4.77
N HIS A 132 -7.05 -23.22 -4.95
CA HIS A 132 -8.22 -23.76 -4.27
C HIS A 132 -8.09 -25.25 -3.92
N PHE A 133 -8.82 -25.65 -2.85
CA PHE A 133 -8.99 -27.04 -2.42
C PHE A 133 -10.37 -27.57 -2.79
N ASP A 134 -11.36 -26.68 -2.81
CA ASP A 134 -12.75 -26.98 -3.12
C ASP A 134 -13.08 -26.49 -4.52
N TYR A 135 -14.03 -27.14 -5.17
CA TYR A 135 -14.51 -26.74 -6.49
C TYR A 135 -16.04 -26.84 -6.59
N ILE A 136 -16.61 -26.14 -7.54
CA ILE A 136 -18.03 -26.21 -7.85
C ILE A 136 -18.28 -27.50 -8.64
N SER A 137 -18.84 -28.54 -7.98
CA SER A 137 -19.13 -29.83 -8.61
C SER A 137 -20.47 -29.84 -9.35
N LYS A 138 -21.40 -28.95 -8.96
CA LYS A 138 -22.68 -28.75 -9.62
C LYS A 138 -23.06 -27.27 -9.55
N ILE A 139 -23.34 -26.68 -10.71
CA ILE A 139 -23.82 -25.30 -10.79
C ILE A 139 -25.25 -25.16 -10.25
N ALA A 140 -25.55 -23.98 -9.70
CA ALA A 140 -26.86 -23.62 -9.22
C ALA A 140 -27.88 -23.51 -10.39
N PRO A 141 -29.19 -23.69 -10.13
CA PRO A 141 -30.21 -23.51 -11.15
C PRO A 141 -30.17 -22.09 -11.76
N GLY A 142 -30.26 -22.00 -13.09
CA GLY A 142 -30.18 -20.76 -13.85
C GLY A 142 -28.78 -20.39 -14.34
N PHE A 143 -27.75 -21.04 -13.81
CA PHE A 143 -26.38 -20.80 -14.25
C PHE A 143 -26.00 -21.65 -15.48
N GLU A 144 -25.08 -21.13 -16.28
CA GLU A 144 -24.41 -21.86 -17.36
C GLU A 144 -22.87 -21.77 -17.17
N ILE A 145 -22.15 -22.85 -17.51
CA ILE A 145 -20.70 -22.88 -17.44
C ILE A 145 -20.13 -22.05 -18.58
N THR A 146 -19.18 -21.17 -18.28
CA THR A 146 -18.58 -20.27 -19.27
C THR A 146 -17.12 -20.60 -19.58
N THR A 147 -16.41 -21.18 -18.63
CA THR A 147 -15.02 -21.64 -18.81
C THR A 147 -14.72 -22.86 -17.94
N HIS A 148 -13.72 -23.66 -18.35
CA HIS A 148 -13.18 -24.75 -17.57
C HIS A 148 -11.65 -24.82 -17.68
N THR A 149 -11.02 -25.61 -16.81
CA THR A 149 -9.63 -26.07 -16.95
C THR A 149 -9.61 -27.59 -17.04
N LYS A 150 -8.44 -28.17 -17.22
CA LYS A 150 -8.31 -29.64 -17.23
C LYS A 150 -8.84 -30.29 -15.96
N ASP A 151 -8.59 -29.67 -14.79
CA ASP A 151 -8.87 -30.25 -13.47
C ASP A 151 -10.04 -29.55 -12.74
N CYS A 152 -10.52 -28.41 -13.26
CA CYS A 152 -11.67 -27.66 -12.75
C CYS A 152 -12.77 -27.54 -13.81
N PRO A 153 -13.82 -28.38 -13.74
CA PRO A 153 -14.88 -28.39 -14.75
C PRO A 153 -15.75 -27.12 -14.76
N VAL A 154 -15.75 -26.36 -13.67
CA VAL A 154 -16.43 -25.05 -13.55
C VAL A 154 -15.42 -24.01 -13.10
N ALA A 155 -14.59 -23.53 -14.02
CA ALA A 155 -13.65 -22.45 -13.74
C ALA A 155 -14.38 -21.09 -13.72
N SER A 156 -15.45 -20.93 -14.49
CA SER A 156 -16.41 -19.85 -14.32
C SER A 156 -17.82 -20.26 -14.80
N CYS A 157 -18.83 -19.61 -14.24
CA CYS A 157 -20.22 -19.76 -14.65
C CYS A 157 -20.99 -18.45 -14.41
N GLU A 158 -22.14 -18.30 -15.08
CA GLU A 158 -22.97 -17.10 -14.99
C GLU A 158 -24.47 -17.39 -15.04
N ASP A 159 -25.28 -16.55 -14.37
CA ASP A 159 -26.71 -16.38 -14.58
C ASP A 159 -26.93 -15.02 -15.26
N LYS A 160 -27.16 -15.05 -16.58
CA LYS A 160 -27.30 -13.85 -17.41
C LYS A 160 -28.54 -13.03 -17.09
N GLU A 161 -29.59 -13.68 -16.58
CA GLU A 161 -30.84 -13.01 -16.28
C GLU A 161 -30.75 -12.16 -15.02
N LYS A 162 -29.87 -12.58 -14.08
CA LYS A 162 -29.68 -11.90 -12.80
C LYS A 162 -28.37 -11.12 -12.71
N ASP A 163 -27.56 -11.11 -13.76
CA ASP A 163 -26.21 -10.55 -13.79
C ASP A 163 -25.33 -11.07 -12.62
N LEU A 164 -25.36 -12.41 -12.40
CA LEU A 164 -24.54 -13.11 -11.42
C LEU A 164 -23.42 -13.87 -12.11
N TYR A 165 -22.18 -13.65 -11.66
CA TYR A 165 -20.97 -14.22 -12.24
C TYR A 165 -20.11 -14.87 -11.16
N ALA A 166 -19.61 -16.05 -11.43
CA ALA A 166 -18.74 -16.81 -10.52
C ALA A 166 -17.46 -17.21 -11.23
N ILE A 167 -16.31 -16.89 -10.65
CA ILE A 167 -14.96 -17.20 -11.15
C ILE A 167 -14.19 -17.94 -10.05
N GLN A 168 -13.71 -19.17 -10.34
CA GLN A 168 -12.96 -19.98 -9.38
C GLN A 168 -11.52 -19.52 -9.23
N PHE A 169 -10.88 -19.03 -10.27
CA PHE A 169 -9.50 -18.54 -10.27
C PHE A 169 -9.41 -17.08 -9.75
N HIS A 170 -8.20 -16.59 -9.66
CA HIS A 170 -7.90 -15.24 -9.18
C HIS A 170 -7.60 -14.29 -10.35
N PRO A 171 -8.59 -13.53 -10.86
CA PRO A 171 -8.37 -12.58 -11.95
C PRO A 171 -7.58 -11.34 -11.52
N GLU A 172 -7.54 -11.04 -10.22
CA GLU A 172 -6.87 -9.89 -9.64
C GLU A 172 -5.34 -9.99 -9.67
N VAL A 173 -4.77 -11.21 -9.73
CA VAL A 173 -3.31 -11.41 -9.74
C VAL A 173 -2.71 -11.32 -11.13
N LEU A 174 -1.45 -10.89 -11.24
CA LEU A 174 -0.75 -10.70 -12.51
C LEU A 174 -0.57 -11.98 -13.33
N HIS A 175 -0.60 -13.14 -12.68
CA HIS A 175 -0.47 -14.44 -13.33
C HIS A 175 -1.71 -14.87 -14.14
N SER A 176 -2.85 -14.19 -13.93
CA SER A 176 -4.05 -14.35 -14.76
C SER A 176 -3.97 -13.35 -15.91
N GLU A 177 -3.56 -13.80 -17.09
CA GLU A 177 -3.21 -12.96 -18.26
C GLU A 177 -4.31 -11.95 -18.65
N TYR A 178 -5.57 -12.38 -18.64
CA TYR A 178 -6.73 -11.55 -18.99
C TYR A 178 -7.61 -11.19 -17.78
N GLY A 179 -7.10 -11.40 -16.56
CA GLY A 179 -7.86 -11.14 -15.33
C GLY A 179 -8.32 -9.69 -15.22
N LYS A 180 -7.44 -8.73 -15.57
CA LYS A 180 -7.79 -7.32 -15.60
C LYS A 180 -8.91 -7.01 -16.62
N THR A 181 -8.89 -7.65 -17.79
CA THR A 181 -9.93 -7.51 -18.80
C THR A 181 -11.28 -7.99 -18.26
N MET A 182 -11.31 -9.15 -17.61
CA MET A 182 -12.53 -9.72 -17.01
C MET A 182 -13.11 -8.80 -15.93
N LEU A 183 -12.28 -8.27 -15.03
CA LEU A 183 -12.72 -7.33 -13.99
C LEU A 183 -13.20 -6.00 -14.60
N SER A 184 -12.50 -5.48 -15.61
CA SER A 184 -12.93 -4.28 -16.35
C SER A 184 -14.29 -4.49 -17.02
N ASN A 185 -14.51 -5.62 -17.70
CA ASN A 185 -15.79 -5.96 -18.31
C ASN A 185 -16.91 -6.04 -17.25
N PHE A 186 -16.64 -6.60 -16.07
CA PHE A 186 -17.63 -6.64 -15.01
C PHE A 186 -18.00 -5.22 -14.54
N VAL A 187 -17.04 -4.36 -14.19
CA VAL A 187 -17.37 -3.05 -13.63
C VAL A 187 -17.89 -2.06 -14.67
N LEU A 188 -17.39 -2.08 -15.90
CA LEU A 188 -17.78 -1.14 -16.95
C LEU A 188 -18.96 -1.63 -17.79
N ASP A 189 -18.93 -2.88 -18.28
CA ASP A 189 -19.95 -3.39 -19.21
C ASP A 189 -21.15 -4.04 -18.47
N VAL A 190 -20.93 -4.71 -17.33
CA VAL A 190 -22.03 -5.34 -16.56
C VAL A 190 -22.64 -4.35 -15.57
N CYS A 191 -21.82 -3.72 -14.72
CA CYS A 191 -22.29 -2.75 -13.71
C CYS A 191 -22.61 -1.38 -14.32
N ASN A 192 -22.28 -1.12 -15.59
CA ASN A 192 -22.47 0.17 -16.27
C ASN A 192 -21.88 1.35 -15.49
N CYS A 193 -20.70 1.17 -14.90
CA CYS A 193 -19.99 2.27 -14.28
C CYS A 193 -19.37 3.19 -15.35
N ALA A 194 -19.45 4.50 -15.13
CA ALA A 194 -18.96 5.50 -16.09
C ALA A 194 -17.43 5.58 -16.22
N GLY A 195 -16.69 5.03 -15.24
CA GLY A 195 -15.23 5.14 -15.20
C GLY A 195 -14.75 6.56 -14.95
N ASP A 196 -15.44 7.27 -14.06
CA ASP A 196 -15.24 8.70 -13.78
C ASP A 196 -14.41 8.98 -12.51
N TRP A 197 -13.93 7.94 -11.85
CA TRP A 197 -13.00 8.06 -10.73
C TRP A 197 -11.61 8.48 -11.22
N ARG A 198 -11.38 9.79 -11.35
CA ARG A 198 -10.17 10.39 -11.90
C ARG A 198 -9.50 11.30 -10.88
N MET A 199 -8.16 11.31 -10.90
CA MET A 199 -7.39 12.04 -9.88
C MET A 199 -7.40 13.56 -10.08
N ASP A 200 -7.54 14.04 -11.31
CA ASP A 200 -7.76 15.46 -11.61
C ASP A 200 -9.05 15.98 -10.94
N SER A 201 -10.16 15.30 -11.16
CA SER A 201 -11.46 15.63 -10.55
C SER A 201 -11.42 15.48 -9.02
N PHE A 202 -10.74 14.46 -8.52
CA PHE A 202 -10.52 14.28 -7.08
C PHE A 202 -9.81 15.47 -6.46
N VAL A 203 -8.73 15.97 -7.09
CA VAL A 203 -7.97 17.14 -6.60
C VAL A 203 -8.87 18.37 -6.48
N GLU A 204 -9.66 18.66 -7.51
CA GLU A 204 -10.58 19.81 -7.51
C GLU A 204 -11.64 19.70 -6.41
N GLU A 205 -12.26 18.52 -6.27
CA GLU A 205 -13.26 18.24 -5.23
C GLU A 205 -12.68 18.38 -3.82
N GLN A 206 -11.48 17.83 -3.58
CA GLN A 206 -10.81 17.90 -2.29
C GLN A 206 -10.39 19.32 -1.92
N ILE A 207 -9.83 20.09 -2.85
CA ILE A 207 -9.50 21.49 -2.61
C ILE A 207 -10.74 22.28 -2.18
N LYS A 208 -11.87 22.09 -2.85
CA LYS A 208 -13.13 22.72 -2.50
C LYS A 208 -13.63 22.30 -1.12
N ALA A 209 -13.66 21.00 -0.85
CA ALA A 209 -14.11 20.45 0.43
C ALA A 209 -13.24 20.92 1.62
N ILE A 210 -11.92 20.92 1.45
CA ILE A 210 -10.98 21.41 2.47
C ILE A 210 -11.24 22.91 2.72
N LYS A 211 -11.37 23.71 1.68
CA LYS A 211 -11.62 25.16 1.80
C LYS A 211 -12.92 25.46 2.53
N GLU A 212 -14.00 24.72 2.23
CA GLU A 212 -15.28 24.85 2.91
C GLU A 212 -15.19 24.42 4.38
N LYS A 213 -14.51 23.32 4.66
CA LYS A 213 -14.35 22.77 6.01
C LYS A 213 -13.50 23.67 6.91
N VAL A 214 -12.37 24.14 6.41
CA VAL A 214 -11.42 24.94 7.18
C VAL A 214 -11.91 26.38 7.40
N GLY A 215 -12.56 26.98 6.41
CA GLY A 215 -12.97 28.39 6.47
C GLY A 215 -11.79 29.30 6.81
N ASN A 216 -11.86 30.00 7.95
CA ASN A 216 -10.79 30.87 8.45
C ASN A 216 -9.90 30.19 9.52
N GLY A 217 -10.04 28.88 9.72
CA GLY A 217 -9.31 28.11 10.72
C GLY A 217 -7.82 27.95 10.39
N LYS A 218 -7.03 27.62 11.42
CA LYS A 218 -5.61 27.30 11.31
C LYS A 218 -5.41 25.79 11.28
N VAL A 219 -4.53 25.34 10.41
CA VAL A 219 -4.27 23.93 10.16
C VAL A 219 -2.81 23.60 10.45
N LEU A 220 -2.58 22.54 11.19
CA LEU A 220 -1.25 22.02 11.51
C LEU A 220 -1.04 20.66 10.81
N CYS A 221 0.11 20.51 10.17
CA CYS A 221 0.50 19.29 9.47
C CYS A 221 1.87 18.82 9.94
N ALA A 222 1.98 17.54 10.33
CA ALA A 222 3.26 16.89 10.52
C ALA A 222 3.79 16.42 9.16
N LEU A 223 4.81 17.08 8.65
CA LEU A 223 5.45 16.73 7.39
C LEU A 223 6.62 15.75 7.64
N SER A 224 6.45 14.50 7.24
CA SER A 224 7.49 13.46 7.46
C SER A 224 8.52 13.37 6.33
N GLY A 225 8.32 14.12 5.22
CA GLY A 225 9.10 13.95 3.99
C GLY A 225 8.69 12.75 3.13
N GLY A 226 7.76 11.92 3.60
CA GLY A 226 7.16 10.84 2.83
C GLY A 226 6.17 11.35 1.78
N VAL A 227 5.86 10.50 0.80
CA VAL A 227 4.96 10.87 -0.32
C VAL A 227 3.59 11.33 0.18
N ASP A 228 2.97 10.59 1.12
CA ASP A 228 1.61 10.87 1.58
C ASP A 228 1.51 12.21 2.29
N SER A 229 2.41 12.47 3.25
CA SER A 229 2.45 13.76 3.95
C SER A 229 2.76 14.92 3.01
N SER A 230 3.60 14.71 2.00
CA SER A 230 3.92 15.72 0.99
C SER A 230 2.72 16.03 0.10
N VAL A 231 2.01 15.01 -0.38
CA VAL A 231 0.80 15.19 -1.20
C VAL A 231 -0.31 15.86 -0.39
N ALA A 232 -0.52 15.46 0.86
CA ALA A 232 -1.48 16.09 1.76
C ALA A 232 -1.14 17.57 1.98
N ALA A 233 0.12 17.91 2.27
CA ALA A 233 0.57 19.28 2.49
C ALA A 233 0.36 20.17 1.26
N VAL A 234 0.71 19.68 0.05
CA VAL A 234 0.51 20.46 -1.19
C VAL A 234 -0.97 20.65 -1.51
N LEU A 235 -1.80 19.62 -1.30
CA LEU A 235 -3.24 19.71 -1.51
C LEU A 235 -3.86 20.79 -0.59
N LEU A 236 -3.47 20.79 0.70
CA LEU A 236 -3.92 21.80 1.64
C LEU A 236 -3.35 23.19 1.31
N SER A 237 -2.08 23.31 0.95
CA SER A 237 -1.49 24.56 0.51
C SER A 237 -2.29 25.20 -0.63
N LYS A 238 -2.68 24.42 -1.63
CA LYS A 238 -3.53 24.91 -2.73
C LYS A 238 -4.95 25.32 -2.28
N ALA A 239 -5.47 24.68 -1.23
CA ALA A 239 -6.81 25.00 -0.72
C ALA A 239 -6.83 26.23 0.20
N ILE A 240 -5.87 26.37 1.11
CA ILE A 240 -5.92 27.32 2.24
C ILE A 240 -4.66 28.17 2.42
N GLY A 241 -3.62 27.96 1.61
CA GLY A 241 -2.40 28.77 1.62
C GLY A 241 -1.76 28.88 3.02
N ASN A 242 -1.46 30.08 3.43
CA ASN A 242 -0.77 30.40 4.70
C ASN A 242 -1.57 30.09 5.99
N GLN A 243 -2.80 29.57 5.90
CA GLN A 243 -3.49 29.01 7.06
C GLN A 243 -2.89 27.66 7.48
N LEU A 244 -2.10 27.01 6.58
CA LEU A 244 -1.37 25.78 6.83
C LEU A 244 0.00 26.05 7.44
N THR A 245 0.31 25.38 8.53
CA THR A 245 1.66 25.29 9.10
C THR A 245 2.13 23.84 9.05
N CYS A 246 3.25 23.59 8.40
CA CYS A 246 3.90 22.28 8.32
C CYS A 246 5.11 22.26 9.25
N VAL A 247 5.15 21.28 10.15
CA VAL A 247 6.29 21.01 11.02
C VAL A 247 7.03 19.77 10.51
N PHE A 248 8.28 19.96 10.14
CA PHE A 248 9.19 18.90 9.71
C PHE A 248 10.24 18.65 10.80
N VAL A 249 10.23 17.44 11.36
CA VAL A 249 11.19 17.04 12.40
C VAL A 249 12.38 16.34 11.76
N ASP A 250 13.53 17.01 11.76
CA ASP A 250 14.80 16.41 11.36
C ASP A 250 15.41 15.69 12.58
N HIS A 251 15.12 14.41 12.66
CA HIS A 251 15.54 13.54 13.76
C HIS A 251 16.94 12.91 13.55
N GLY A 252 17.66 13.30 12.49
CA GLY A 252 18.99 12.79 12.21
C GLY A 252 19.05 11.35 11.65
N LEU A 253 17.89 10.67 11.51
CA LEU A 253 17.80 9.31 10.97
C LEU A 253 17.25 9.30 9.54
N LEU A 254 17.25 10.45 8.87
CA LEU A 254 16.83 10.63 7.48
C LEU A 254 17.91 10.11 6.52
N ARG A 255 17.53 9.88 5.27
CA ARG A 255 18.48 9.65 4.18
C ARG A 255 19.42 10.86 4.01
N LYS A 256 20.55 10.63 3.35
CA LYS A 256 21.49 11.71 3.02
C LYS A 256 20.78 12.84 2.28
N ASN A 257 20.95 14.07 2.76
CA ASN A 257 20.38 15.32 2.23
C ASN A 257 18.83 15.40 2.20
N GLU A 258 18.11 14.42 2.74
CA GLU A 258 16.64 14.35 2.67
C GLU A 258 15.98 15.56 3.35
N GLY A 259 16.51 16.02 4.50
CA GLY A 259 15.98 17.20 5.18
C GLY A 259 16.12 18.48 4.34
N ASP A 260 17.23 18.63 3.65
CA ASP A 260 17.50 19.78 2.78
C ASP A 260 16.64 19.74 1.51
N GLU A 261 16.41 18.54 0.95
CA GLU A 261 15.49 18.32 -0.17
C GLU A 261 14.05 18.69 0.18
N VAL A 262 13.58 18.32 1.38
CA VAL A 262 12.25 18.67 1.87
C VAL A 262 12.13 20.19 2.08
N GLU A 263 13.14 20.80 2.70
CA GLU A 263 13.16 22.26 2.91
C GLU A 263 13.22 23.05 1.59
N ALA A 264 13.97 22.57 0.59
CA ALA A 264 14.01 23.19 -0.74
C ALA A 264 12.65 23.18 -1.45
N VAL A 265 11.79 22.21 -1.16
CA VAL A 265 10.45 22.10 -1.78
C VAL A 265 9.40 22.86 -0.98
N PHE A 266 9.40 22.75 0.34
CA PHE A 266 8.35 23.24 1.23
C PHE A 266 8.75 24.46 2.06
N GLY A 267 10.03 24.79 2.08
CA GLY A 267 10.55 25.95 2.81
C GLY A 267 10.20 27.30 2.17
N PRO A 268 10.70 28.40 2.76
CA PRO A 268 10.37 29.77 2.30
C PRO A 268 10.71 30.07 0.85
N ASP A 269 11.75 29.39 0.31
CA ASP A 269 12.17 29.52 -1.09
C ASP A 269 11.51 28.47 -2.01
N GLY A 270 10.60 27.66 -1.46
CA GLY A 270 9.89 26.62 -2.18
C GLY A 270 8.71 27.14 -3.01
N ASN A 271 8.04 26.21 -3.68
CA ASN A 271 6.98 26.54 -4.66
C ASN A 271 5.56 26.60 -4.07
N TYR A 272 5.41 26.43 -2.75
CA TYR A 272 4.10 26.28 -2.12
C TYR A 272 3.85 27.36 -1.06
N GLU A 273 2.64 27.92 -1.05
CA GLU A 273 2.20 28.84 -0.01
C GLU A 273 1.82 28.07 1.26
N LEU A 274 2.72 28.02 2.23
CA LEU A 274 2.50 27.45 3.56
C LEU A 274 3.55 27.98 4.54
N ASN A 275 3.29 27.85 5.83
CA ASN A 275 4.31 28.11 6.84
C ASN A 275 5.09 26.83 7.09
N PHE A 276 6.41 26.87 6.90
CA PHE A 276 7.29 25.71 7.09
C PHE A 276 8.21 25.92 8.30
N ILE A 277 8.24 24.92 9.17
CA ILE A 277 9.12 24.89 10.36
C ILE A 277 9.93 23.60 10.31
N ARG A 278 11.26 23.72 10.17
CA ARG A 278 12.19 22.60 10.34
C ARG A 278 12.75 22.61 11.76
N VAL A 279 12.53 21.51 12.48
CA VAL A 279 13.05 21.32 13.83
C VAL A 279 14.24 20.39 13.79
N ASN A 280 15.43 20.88 14.09
CA ASN A 280 16.60 20.03 14.25
C ASN A 280 16.57 19.38 15.64
N ALA A 281 16.28 18.08 15.67
CA ALA A 281 16.20 17.27 16.88
C ALA A 281 17.27 16.16 16.94
N GLN A 282 18.27 16.15 16.06
CA GLN A 282 19.21 15.04 15.85
C GLN A 282 19.90 14.59 17.13
N GLU A 283 20.51 15.53 17.89
CA GLU A 283 21.21 15.21 19.13
C GLU A 283 20.29 14.57 20.16
N ARG A 284 19.06 15.05 20.27
CA ARG A 284 18.04 14.56 21.19
C ARG A 284 17.69 13.10 20.90
N TYR A 285 17.56 12.73 19.61
CA TYR A 285 17.32 11.34 19.21
C TYR A 285 18.53 10.45 19.47
N TYR A 286 19.74 10.91 19.17
CA TYR A 286 20.96 10.12 19.45
C TYR A 286 21.14 9.85 20.94
N GLU A 287 20.85 10.83 21.81
CA GLU A 287 20.89 10.60 23.26
C GLU A 287 19.87 9.57 23.73
N LYS A 288 18.63 9.62 23.20
CA LYS A 288 17.56 8.68 23.56
C LYS A 288 17.84 7.25 23.06
N LEU A 289 18.55 7.11 21.94
CA LEU A 289 18.87 5.82 21.33
C LEU A 289 20.19 5.22 21.85
N LYS A 290 20.91 5.94 22.69
CA LYS A 290 22.17 5.47 23.27
C LYS A 290 21.98 4.18 24.06
N GLY A 291 22.75 3.12 23.69
CA GLY A 291 22.66 1.80 24.29
C GLY A 291 21.44 0.97 23.88
N VAL A 292 20.55 1.50 23.02
CA VAL A 292 19.35 0.78 22.58
C VAL A 292 19.70 -0.05 21.34
N THR A 293 19.56 -1.38 21.45
CA THR A 293 19.89 -2.33 20.38
C THR A 293 18.68 -3.01 19.78
N GLU A 294 17.63 -3.20 20.57
CA GLU A 294 16.40 -3.90 20.15
C GLU A 294 15.56 -3.08 19.17
N PRO A 295 15.16 -3.66 18.03
CA PRO A 295 14.44 -2.96 16.98
C PRO A 295 13.13 -2.31 17.43
N GLU A 296 12.33 -3.05 18.20
CA GLU A 296 11.04 -2.56 18.68
C GLU A 296 11.19 -1.42 19.70
N ALA A 297 12.20 -1.52 20.57
CA ALA A 297 12.54 -0.43 21.49
C ALA A 297 12.96 0.84 20.73
N LYS A 298 13.75 0.71 19.66
CA LYS A 298 14.12 1.84 18.81
C LYS A 298 12.90 2.50 18.17
N ARG A 299 11.99 1.70 17.60
CA ARG A 299 10.74 2.20 16.98
C ARG A 299 9.91 3.00 17.98
N LYS A 300 9.72 2.43 19.17
CA LYS A 300 8.93 3.06 20.22
C LYS A 300 9.54 4.40 20.65
N ILE A 301 10.84 4.43 20.91
CA ILE A 301 11.55 5.66 21.31
C ILE A 301 11.46 6.71 20.22
N ILE A 302 11.72 6.34 18.96
CA ILE A 302 11.70 7.27 17.82
C ILE A 302 10.29 7.85 17.63
N GLY A 303 9.25 6.99 17.72
CA GLY A 303 7.87 7.42 17.60
C GLY A 303 7.41 8.33 18.74
N GLU A 304 7.69 7.97 19.99
CA GLU A 304 7.35 8.79 21.16
C GLU A 304 8.05 10.14 21.12
N GLU A 305 9.31 10.17 20.71
CA GLU A 305 10.09 11.41 20.66
C GLU A 305 9.59 12.33 19.54
N PHE A 306 9.17 11.77 18.40
CA PHE A 306 8.54 12.53 17.33
C PHE A 306 7.30 13.29 17.84
N ILE A 307 6.44 12.62 18.58
CA ILE A 307 5.23 13.25 19.14
C ILE A 307 5.62 14.39 20.08
N ARG A 308 6.59 14.16 20.99
CA ARG A 308 7.02 15.18 21.95
C ARG A 308 7.58 16.44 21.26
N VAL A 309 8.44 16.25 20.26
CA VAL A 309 8.99 17.38 19.49
C VAL A 309 7.87 18.11 18.76
N PHE A 310 6.94 17.36 18.15
CA PHE A 310 5.81 17.95 17.44
C PHE A 310 4.89 18.75 18.39
N GLU A 311 4.58 18.22 19.57
CA GLU A 311 3.79 18.92 20.60
C GLU A 311 4.46 20.20 21.11
N GLU A 312 5.78 20.16 21.31
CA GLU A 312 6.55 21.33 21.72
C GLU A 312 6.46 22.45 20.68
N GLU A 313 6.56 22.11 19.39
CA GLU A 313 6.41 23.08 18.31
C GLU A 313 4.95 23.55 18.15
N ALA A 314 3.99 22.66 18.27
CA ALA A 314 2.57 23.03 18.25
C ALA A 314 2.20 24.03 19.34
N LYS A 315 2.76 23.88 20.56
CA LYS A 315 2.57 24.84 21.65
C LYS A 315 3.14 26.24 21.33
N LYS A 316 4.26 26.32 20.61
CA LYS A 316 4.84 27.60 20.15
C LYS A 316 3.99 28.28 19.09
N ILE A 317 3.36 27.49 18.20
CA ILE A 317 2.46 27.99 17.15
C ILE A 317 1.17 28.54 17.78
N GLY A 318 0.73 27.98 18.90
CA GLY A 318 -0.48 28.35 19.61
C GLY A 318 -1.72 27.58 19.13
N ALA A 319 -2.90 28.18 19.30
CA ALA A 319 -4.16 27.51 18.97
C ALA A 319 -4.27 27.16 17.48
N VAL A 320 -4.55 25.89 17.20
CA VAL A 320 -4.87 25.36 15.88
C VAL A 320 -6.27 24.76 15.89
N ASP A 321 -6.97 24.83 14.76
CA ASP A 321 -8.32 24.30 14.66
C ASP A 321 -8.33 22.86 14.13
N PHE A 322 -7.38 22.53 13.26
CA PHE A 322 -7.34 21.22 12.58
C PHE A 322 -5.92 20.64 12.57
N LEU A 323 -5.86 19.33 12.72
CA LEU A 323 -4.65 18.53 12.51
C LEU A 323 -4.78 17.71 11.22
N VAL A 324 -3.72 17.70 10.40
CA VAL A 324 -3.68 16.89 9.18
C VAL A 324 -3.04 15.55 9.44
N GLN A 325 -3.66 14.49 8.94
CA GLN A 325 -3.14 13.14 8.95
C GLN A 325 -3.07 12.59 7.53
N GLY A 326 -1.92 12.01 7.16
CA GLY A 326 -1.68 11.44 5.84
C GLY A 326 -2.21 10.00 5.68
N THR A 327 -3.32 9.67 6.33
CA THR A 327 -3.98 8.36 6.24
C THR A 327 -4.39 8.06 4.81
N ILE A 328 -4.12 6.85 4.34
CA ILE A 328 -4.54 6.35 3.03
C ILE A 328 -5.51 5.17 3.18
N TYR A 329 -6.15 4.76 2.09
CA TYR A 329 -7.22 3.76 2.14
C TYR A 329 -6.80 2.40 2.73
N PRO A 330 -5.61 1.84 2.44
CA PRO A 330 -5.14 0.62 3.12
C PRO A 330 -5.10 0.72 4.64
N ASP A 331 -4.67 1.87 5.20
CA ASP A 331 -4.63 2.10 6.66
C ASP A 331 -6.04 2.03 7.27
N VAL A 332 -7.04 2.55 6.52
CA VAL A 332 -8.45 2.51 6.93
C VAL A 332 -8.98 1.08 6.97
N VAL A 333 -8.65 0.27 5.96
CA VAL A 333 -9.06 -1.14 5.87
C VAL A 333 -8.43 -1.96 7.00
N GLU A 334 -7.12 -1.80 7.23
CA GLU A 334 -6.38 -2.53 8.27
C GLU A 334 -6.87 -2.19 9.68
N SER A 335 -7.33 -0.98 9.91
CA SER A 335 -7.91 -0.57 11.20
C SER A 335 -9.32 -1.13 11.46
N GLY A 336 -9.90 -1.91 10.54
CA GLY A 336 -11.24 -2.48 10.66
C GLY A 336 -12.38 -1.48 10.49
N LEU A 337 -12.09 -0.28 10.00
CA LEU A 337 -13.01 0.85 9.90
C LEU A 337 -13.55 1.06 8.47
N GLY A 338 -13.63 0.00 7.69
CA GLY A 338 -14.32 0.06 6.41
C GLY A 338 -15.76 0.54 6.60
N GLY A 339 -16.07 1.76 6.16
CA GLY A 339 -17.44 2.21 5.98
C GLY A 339 -18.11 3.08 7.04
N GLU A 340 -17.50 3.45 8.16
CA GLU A 340 -18.03 4.48 9.05
C GLU A 340 -16.96 5.40 9.58
N SER A 341 -17.26 6.71 9.59
CA SER A 341 -16.48 7.77 10.22
C SER A 341 -16.49 7.61 11.75
N ALA A 342 -15.86 6.57 12.26
CA ALA A 342 -15.40 6.58 13.62
C ALA A 342 -14.17 7.49 13.67
N VAL A 343 -14.15 8.42 14.60
CA VAL A 343 -12.93 9.13 14.98
C VAL A 343 -11.87 8.07 15.27
N ILE A 344 -10.99 7.83 14.28
CA ILE A 344 -9.94 6.84 14.42
C ILE A 344 -8.97 7.39 15.46
N LYS A 345 -9.02 6.86 16.65
CA LYS A 345 -7.84 6.74 17.47
C LYS A 345 -6.98 5.66 16.81
N SER A 346 -6.40 5.97 15.65
CA SER A 346 -5.56 5.03 14.94
C SER A 346 -4.23 4.93 15.66
N HIS A 347 -4.08 3.86 16.41
CA HIS A 347 -2.81 3.49 17.03
C HIS A 347 -1.76 2.98 16.02
N HIS A 348 -2.01 3.11 14.71
CA HIS A 348 -1.14 2.56 13.66
C HIS A 348 -0.34 3.58 12.86
N ASN A 349 -0.63 4.88 12.96
CA ASN A 349 0.38 5.87 12.59
C ASN A 349 1.40 5.97 13.70
N VAL A 350 2.66 5.80 13.37
CA VAL A 350 3.82 5.81 14.26
C VAL A 350 3.71 6.93 15.28
N GLY A 351 3.40 6.54 16.55
CA GLY A 351 3.19 7.47 17.64
C GLY A 351 1.80 8.11 17.59
N GLY A 352 0.92 7.79 18.50
CA GLY A 352 -0.47 8.25 18.63
C GLY A 352 -0.70 9.76 18.35
N LEU A 353 -1.92 10.18 18.44
CA LEU A 353 -2.26 11.61 18.40
C LEU A 353 -1.59 12.34 19.56
N PRO A 354 -1.10 13.57 19.35
CA PRO A 354 -0.54 14.39 20.43
C PRO A 354 -1.60 14.61 21.52
N ASP A 355 -1.30 14.17 22.74
CA ASP A 355 -2.23 14.26 23.88
C ASP A 355 -2.44 15.71 24.37
N HIS A 356 -1.56 16.64 23.96
CA HIS A 356 -1.50 18.00 24.48
C HIS A 356 -1.70 19.08 23.40
N VAL A 357 -2.18 18.72 22.21
CA VAL A 357 -2.57 19.67 21.16
C VAL A 357 -4.09 19.73 21.10
N ASP A 358 -4.66 20.87 21.51
CA ASP A 358 -6.09 21.09 21.36
C ASP A 358 -6.42 21.45 19.91
N PHE A 359 -7.15 20.57 19.23
CA PHE A 359 -7.71 20.79 17.90
C PHE A 359 -9.16 20.29 17.84
N LYS A 360 -9.95 20.86 16.93
CA LYS A 360 -11.38 20.54 16.81
C LYS A 360 -11.60 19.23 16.06
N GLU A 361 -10.83 19.01 14.98
CA GLU A 361 -11.04 17.89 14.07
C GLU A 361 -9.77 17.54 13.30
N ILE A 362 -9.69 16.28 12.84
CA ILE A 362 -8.63 15.78 11.97
C ILE A 362 -9.09 15.92 10.51
N ILE A 363 -8.16 16.34 9.64
CA ILE A 363 -8.35 16.36 8.19
C ILE A 363 -7.50 15.22 7.59
N GLU A 364 -8.15 14.28 6.92
CA GLU A 364 -7.53 13.13 6.25
C GLU A 364 -7.80 13.21 4.74
N PRO A 365 -7.09 14.04 3.99
CA PRO A 365 -7.44 14.36 2.61
C PRO A 365 -7.23 13.20 1.62
N LEU A 366 -6.43 12.19 2.02
CA LEU A 366 -6.05 11.05 1.18
C LEU A 366 -6.72 9.74 1.60
N ARG A 367 -7.64 9.79 2.57
CA ARG A 367 -8.27 8.64 3.20
C ARG A 367 -8.89 7.64 2.21
N ASP A 368 -9.42 8.13 1.10
CA ASP A 368 -10.09 7.34 0.08
C ASP A 368 -9.14 6.76 -0.99
N LEU A 369 -7.84 7.07 -0.92
CA LEU A 369 -6.88 6.76 -1.98
C LEU A 369 -5.97 5.58 -1.64
N PHE A 370 -5.72 4.73 -2.63
CA PHE A 370 -4.59 3.80 -2.61
C PHE A 370 -3.27 4.53 -2.89
N LYS A 371 -2.15 3.91 -2.56
CA LYS A 371 -0.81 4.50 -2.69
C LYS A 371 -0.46 4.95 -4.11
N ASP A 372 -0.87 4.20 -5.11
CA ASP A 372 -0.69 4.54 -6.52
C ASP A 372 -1.57 5.73 -6.96
N GLU A 373 -2.77 5.85 -6.40
CA GLU A 373 -3.65 7.01 -6.60
C GLU A 373 -3.06 8.27 -5.93
N VAL A 374 -2.50 8.15 -4.72
CA VAL A 374 -1.78 9.25 -4.06
C VAL A 374 -0.63 9.77 -4.91
N ARG A 375 0.13 8.88 -5.54
CA ARG A 375 1.20 9.28 -6.48
C ARG A 375 0.66 10.03 -7.70
N LYS A 376 -0.44 9.56 -8.28
CA LYS A 376 -1.11 10.27 -9.40
C LYS A 376 -1.59 11.67 -8.97
N VAL A 377 -2.20 11.79 -7.79
CA VAL A 377 -2.57 13.09 -7.20
C VAL A 377 -1.34 13.97 -7.02
N GLY A 378 -0.22 13.41 -6.55
CA GLY A 378 1.03 14.16 -6.43
C GLY A 378 1.52 14.74 -7.76
N LEU A 379 1.43 13.96 -8.84
CA LEU A 379 1.78 14.45 -10.19
C LEU A 379 0.83 15.55 -10.67
N GLU A 380 -0.49 15.39 -10.49
CA GLU A 380 -1.51 16.39 -10.82
C GLU A 380 -1.29 17.71 -10.05
N LEU A 381 -0.82 17.62 -8.81
CA LEU A 381 -0.48 18.78 -7.99
C LEU A 381 0.84 19.46 -8.42
N GLY A 382 1.61 18.86 -9.33
CA GLY A 382 2.89 19.37 -9.79
C GLY A 382 4.06 19.10 -8.83
N ILE A 383 3.93 18.10 -7.95
CA ILE A 383 5.04 17.69 -7.08
C ILE A 383 6.12 17.03 -7.94
N PRO A 384 7.41 17.36 -7.72
CA PRO A 384 8.50 16.76 -8.49
C PRO A 384 8.49 15.23 -8.44
N GLU A 385 8.71 14.60 -9.60
CA GLU A 385 8.66 13.13 -9.73
C GLU A 385 9.56 12.39 -8.74
N TYR A 386 10.74 12.93 -8.44
CA TYR A 386 11.68 12.30 -7.50
C TYR A 386 11.13 12.22 -6.07
N LEU A 387 10.20 13.12 -5.69
CA LEU A 387 9.47 13.04 -4.41
C LEU A 387 8.29 12.08 -4.51
N VAL A 388 7.50 12.14 -5.58
CA VAL A 388 6.32 11.30 -5.79
C VAL A 388 6.69 9.82 -5.86
N PHE A 389 7.79 9.49 -6.54
CA PHE A 389 8.27 8.11 -6.72
C PHE A 389 9.41 7.73 -5.78
N ARG A 390 9.63 8.51 -4.74
CA ARG A 390 10.60 8.18 -3.70
C ARG A 390 10.35 6.77 -3.17
N GLN A 391 11.45 6.02 -2.98
CA GLN A 391 11.40 4.69 -2.39
C GLN A 391 10.77 4.73 -0.99
N PRO A 392 9.96 3.71 -0.61
CA PRO A 392 9.40 3.61 0.73
C PRO A 392 10.49 3.76 1.79
N PHE A 393 10.19 4.56 2.82
CA PHE A 393 11.10 4.79 3.93
C PHE A 393 10.34 4.55 5.23
N PRO A 394 10.87 3.71 6.13
CA PRO A 394 10.18 3.39 7.36
C PRO A 394 10.09 4.62 8.28
N GLY A 395 9.03 4.73 9.06
CA GLY A 395 8.85 5.81 10.03
C GLY A 395 10.05 6.02 10.97
N PRO A 396 10.68 4.96 11.52
CA PRO A 396 11.89 5.07 12.33
C PRO A 396 13.17 5.45 11.53
N GLY A 397 13.07 5.67 10.24
CA GLY A 397 14.19 6.06 9.40
C GLY A 397 15.32 5.03 9.36
N LEU A 398 16.56 5.51 9.32
CA LEU A 398 17.76 4.67 9.33
C LEU A 398 17.97 3.95 10.65
N GLY A 399 17.25 4.28 11.72
CA GLY A 399 17.38 3.63 13.02
C GLY A 399 17.16 2.11 12.99
N ILE A 400 16.26 1.63 12.10
CA ILE A 400 16.02 0.20 11.87
C ILE A 400 16.85 -0.40 10.73
N ARG A 401 17.67 0.39 10.07
CA ARG A 401 18.67 -0.08 9.08
C ARG A 401 20.07 -0.22 9.67
N ILE A 402 20.20 0.00 10.99
CA ILE A 402 21.42 -0.19 11.75
C ILE A 402 21.17 -1.30 12.77
N ILE A 403 21.84 -2.44 12.63
CA ILE A 403 21.80 -3.51 13.63
C ILE A 403 22.65 -3.07 14.84
N GLY A 404 22.12 -3.25 16.06
CA GLY A 404 22.77 -2.77 17.28
C GLY A 404 22.48 -1.30 17.58
N GLU A 405 23.33 -0.68 18.38
CA GLU A 405 23.19 0.72 18.81
C GLU A 405 23.29 1.71 17.64
N VAL A 406 22.47 2.76 17.69
CA VAL A 406 22.45 3.85 16.72
C VAL A 406 23.25 5.04 17.26
N ASN A 407 24.16 5.58 16.44
CA ASN A 407 24.88 6.82 16.71
C ASN A 407 25.18 7.58 15.41
N ALA A 408 25.64 8.81 15.51
CA ALA A 408 25.89 9.69 14.37
C ALA A 408 26.88 9.10 13.34
N GLU A 409 27.94 8.42 13.80
CA GLU A 409 28.94 7.78 12.92
C GLU A 409 28.30 6.68 12.08
N LYS A 410 27.57 5.75 12.72
CA LYS A 410 26.88 4.65 12.02
C LYS A 410 25.79 5.14 11.07
N VAL A 411 25.05 6.17 11.47
CA VAL A 411 24.07 6.81 10.60
C VAL A 411 24.73 7.39 9.35
N LYS A 412 25.86 8.10 9.52
CA LYS A 412 26.62 8.66 8.39
C LYS A 412 27.08 7.58 7.42
N ILE A 413 27.59 6.46 7.92
CA ILE A 413 28.00 5.31 7.10
C ILE A 413 26.81 4.80 6.27
N VAL A 414 25.66 4.59 6.89
CA VAL A 414 24.46 4.10 6.16
C VAL A 414 23.95 5.13 5.17
N GLN A 415 23.93 6.41 5.53
CA GLN A 415 23.54 7.49 4.63
C GLN A 415 24.38 7.51 3.34
N ASP A 416 25.69 7.42 3.48
CA ASP A 416 26.59 7.46 2.33
C ASP A 416 26.48 6.18 1.50
N ALA A 417 26.45 5.00 2.12
CA ALA A 417 26.28 3.73 1.42
C ALA A 417 24.93 3.62 0.69
N ASP A 418 23.83 4.02 1.34
CA ASP A 418 22.49 4.01 0.76
C ASP A 418 22.36 5.00 -0.41
N ALA A 419 23.00 6.17 -0.30
CA ALA A 419 23.01 7.15 -1.39
C ALA A 419 23.72 6.62 -2.63
N ILE A 420 24.89 5.98 -2.47
CA ILE A 420 25.64 5.35 -3.56
C ILE A 420 24.80 4.23 -4.19
N TYR A 421 24.18 3.38 -3.36
CA TYR A 421 23.37 2.27 -3.86
C TYR A 421 22.17 2.75 -4.68
N ARG A 422 21.43 3.73 -4.16
CA ARG A 422 20.28 4.31 -4.88
C ARG A 422 20.70 4.99 -6.18
N GLU A 423 21.82 5.69 -6.20
CA GLU A 423 22.35 6.34 -7.41
C GLU A 423 22.71 5.32 -8.50
N GLU A 424 23.41 4.24 -8.15
CA GLU A 424 23.80 3.23 -9.14
C GLU A 424 22.61 2.39 -9.64
N ILE A 425 21.61 2.13 -8.80
CA ILE A 425 20.36 1.51 -9.24
C ILE A 425 19.62 2.41 -10.23
N ALA A 426 19.55 3.71 -9.97
CA ALA A 426 18.94 4.68 -10.88
C ALA A 426 19.72 4.81 -12.21
N ASN A 427 21.07 4.88 -12.14
CA ASN A 427 21.92 4.92 -13.32
C ASN A 427 21.79 3.66 -14.20
N ALA A 428 21.46 2.53 -13.60
CA ALA A 428 21.17 1.29 -14.32
C ALA A 428 19.72 1.19 -14.86
N GLY A 429 18.86 2.20 -14.61
CA GLY A 429 17.46 2.21 -15.01
C GLY A 429 16.58 1.20 -14.26
N LEU A 430 17.00 0.76 -13.07
CA LEU A 430 16.31 -0.26 -12.27
C LEU A 430 15.41 0.33 -11.18
N ASP A 431 15.47 1.64 -10.94
CA ASP A 431 14.80 2.34 -9.84
C ASP A 431 13.27 2.24 -9.88
N ARG A 432 12.67 2.05 -11.07
CA ARG A 432 11.22 1.89 -11.25
C ARG A 432 10.76 0.43 -11.28
N SER A 433 11.67 -0.50 -11.54
CA SER A 433 11.36 -1.94 -11.64
C SER A 433 11.50 -2.68 -10.31
N ILE A 434 12.32 -2.19 -9.38
CA ILE A 434 12.54 -2.80 -8.07
C ILE A 434 11.60 -2.17 -7.04
N GLY A 435 10.85 -2.99 -6.32
CA GLY A 435 9.84 -2.54 -5.35
C GLY A 435 10.44 -1.76 -4.18
N GLN A 436 11.53 -2.27 -3.60
CA GLN A 436 12.28 -1.59 -2.54
C GLN A 436 13.75 -2.01 -2.56
N TYR A 437 14.66 -1.05 -2.35
CA TYR A 437 16.09 -1.30 -2.21
C TYR A 437 16.74 -0.30 -1.25
N PHE A 438 17.74 -0.76 -0.49
CA PHE A 438 18.42 0.04 0.53
C PHE A 438 19.71 -0.63 1.00
N ALA A 439 20.57 0.16 1.67
CA ALA A 439 21.71 -0.31 2.42
C ALA A 439 21.42 -0.39 3.92
N ALA A 440 22.00 -1.37 4.61
CA ALA A 440 21.90 -1.54 6.06
C ALA A 440 23.28 -1.84 6.67
N LEU A 441 23.51 -1.35 7.88
CA LEU A 441 24.72 -1.64 8.65
C LEU A 441 24.50 -2.88 9.52
N THR A 442 25.29 -3.93 9.29
CA THR A 442 25.13 -5.22 9.95
C THR A 442 25.69 -5.29 11.37
N ASN A 443 26.41 -4.28 11.83
CA ASN A 443 27.23 -4.29 13.05
C ASN A 443 28.36 -5.36 13.04
N MET A 444 28.47 -6.18 12.00
CA MET A 444 29.57 -7.11 11.81
C MET A 444 30.83 -6.33 11.41
N ARG A 445 31.93 -6.66 12.05
CA ARG A 445 33.26 -6.15 11.66
C ARG A 445 34.09 -7.26 11.04
N SER A 446 34.90 -6.92 10.08
CA SER A 446 35.77 -7.87 9.40
C SER A 446 37.18 -7.27 9.20
N VAL A 447 38.16 -8.16 9.13
CA VAL A 447 39.52 -7.77 8.76
C VAL A 447 39.58 -7.52 7.25
N GLY A 448 40.14 -6.39 6.86
CA GLY A 448 40.43 -6.03 5.47
C GLY A 448 41.90 -5.63 5.32
N VAL A 449 42.34 -5.47 4.09
CA VAL A 449 43.66 -4.88 3.75
C VAL A 449 43.38 -3.75 2.76
N MET A 450 43.71 -2.54 3.15
CA MET A 450 43.50 -1.34 2.33
C MET A 450 44.80 -0.51 2.36
N GLY A 451 45.41 -0.33 1.20
CA GLY A 451 46.67 0.44 1.09
C GLY A 451 47.81 -0.11 1.95
N ASP A 452 48.02 -1.43 1.94
CA ASP A 452 49.02 -2.17 2.73
C ASP A 452 48.83 -2.18 4.25
N GLU A 453 47.73 -1.59 4.74
CA GLU A 453 47.36 -1.61 6.17
C GLU A 453 46.19 -2.57 6.42
N ARG A 454 46.20 -3.24 7.59
CA ARG A 454 45.07 -4.02 8.06
C ARG A 454 44.00 -3.10 8.64
N THR A 455 42.77 -3.29 8.18
CA THR A 455 41.61 -2.59 8.71
C THR A 455 40.70 -3.57 9.47
N TYR A 456 39.90 -3.04 10.41
CA TYR A 456 38.86 -3.79 11.12
C TYR A 456 37.62 -2.95 11.13
N ASP A 457 36.86 -3.02 10.01
CA ASP A 457 35.77 -2.13 9.68
C ASP A 457 34.44 -2.87 9.53
N TYR A 458 33.38 -2.11 9.35
CA TYR A 458 32.01 -2.63 9.21
C TYR A 458 31.75 -3.30 7.87
N ALA A 459 30.75 -4.18 7.89
CA ALA A 459 30.14 -4.73 6.69
C ALA A 459 28.77 -4.09 6.44
N ILE A 460 28.54 -3.68 5.19
CA ILE A 460 27.25 -3.20 4.69
C ILE A 460 26.52 -4.36 4.01
N ALA A 461 25.24 -4.52 4.32
CA ALA A 461 24.33 -5.38 3.58
C ALA A 461 23.48 -4.53 2.63
N LEU A 462 23.48 -4.90 1.36
CA LEU A 462 22.58 -4.39 0.34
C LEU A 462 21.38 -5.31 0.25
N ARG A 463 20.18 -4.74 0.18
CA ARG A 463 18.94 -5.49 -0.04
C ARG A 463 18.15 -4.83 -1.15
N ALA A 464 17.59 -5.66 -2.03
CA ALA A 464 16.61 -5.24 -3.01
C ALA A 464 15.57 -6.35 -3.16
N VAL A 465 14.29 -5.98 -3.23
CA VAL A 465 13.19 -6.92 -3.29
C VAL A 465 12.12 -6.46 -4.28
N ASN A 466 11.54 -7.44 -4.95
CA ASN A 466 10.33 -7.29 -5.73
C ASN A 466 9.15 -7.77 -4.90
N THR A 467 8.12 -6.96 -4.83
CA THR A 467 6.91 -7.23 -4.06
C THR A 467 5.72 -6.49 -4.68
N ILE A 468 4.53 -7.06 -4.51
CA ILE A 468 3.28 -6.45 -4.96
C ILE A 468 2.55 -5.79 -3.78
N ASP A 469 2.55 -6.46 -2.64
CA ASP A 469 1.73 -6.12 -1.46
C ASP A 469 2.52 -5.97 -0.16
N PHE A 470 3.84 -6.13 -0.20
CA PHE A 470 4.75 -6.18 0.95
C PHE A 470 4.51 -7.34 1.93
N MET A 471 3.53 -8.20 1.67
CA MET A 471 3.31 -9.42 2.47
C MET A 471 4.31 -10.50 2.08
N THR A 472 4.51 -10.69 0.79
CA THR A 472 5.54 -11.55 0.22
C THR A 472 6.54 -10.73 -0.59
N ALA A 473 7.79 -11.16 -0.64
CA ALA A 473 8.81 -10.52 -1.44
C ALA A 473 9.90 -11.51 -1.86
N GLU A 474 10.38 -11.34 -3.06
CA GLU A 474 11.54 -12.07 -3.59
C GLU A 474 12.72 -11.11 -3.74
N ALA A 475 13.94 -11.62 -3.55
CA ALA A 475 15.13 -10.82 -3.82
C ALA A 475 15.16 -10.42 -5.30
N ALA A 476 15.44 -9.15 -5.58
CA ALA A 476 15.56 -8.67 -6.94
C ALA A 476 16.88 -9.16 -7.56
N GLU A 477 16.83 -9.60 -8.80
CA GLU A 477 18.04 -9.93 -9.56
C GLU A 477 18.69 -8.64 -10.08
N ILE A 478 19.71 -8.19 -9.37
CA ILE A 478 20.50 -7.04 -9.81
C ILE A 478 21.70 -7.57 -10.63
N PRO A 479 21.96 -7.01 -11.82
CA PRO A 479 23.14 -7.39 -12.60
C PRO A 479 24.42 -7.29 -11.77
N TYR A 480 25.27 -8.32 -11.83
CA TYR A 480 26.50 -8.38 -11.02
C TYR A 480 27.43 -7.19 -11.25
N GLU A 481 27.46 -6.67 -12.48
CA GLU A 481 28.22 -5.46 -12.81
C GLU A 481 27.78 -4.23 -12.03
N VAL A 482 26.46 -4.08 -11.79
CA VAL A 482 25.91 -3.00 -10.98
C VAL A 482 26.28 -3.20 -9.51
N LEU A 483 26.12 -4.42 -8.97
CA LEU A 483 26.52 -4.74 -7.60
C LEU A 483 28.03 -4.52 -7.39
N ASN A 484 28.86 -4.88 -8.36
CA ASN A 484 30.31 -4.69 -8.30
C ASN A 484 30.67 -3.21 -8.30
N LYS A 485 29.98 -2.39 -9.09
CA LYS A 485 30.18 -0.93 -9.10
C LYS A 485 29.76 -0.30 -7.77
N VAL A 486 28.61 -0.70 -7.22
CA VAL A 486 28.14 -0.26 -5.89
C VAL A 486 29.17 -0.62 -4.82
N MET A 487 29.60 -1.87 -4.78
CA MET A 487 30.63 -2.35 -3.84
C MET A 487 31.90 -1.53 -3.95
N SER A 488 32.43 -1.34 -5.16
CA SER A 488 33.67 -0.57 -5.39
C SER A 488 33.53 0.86 -4.89
N ARG A 489 32.41 1.53 -5.17
CA ARG A 489 32.15 2.88 -4.69
C ARG A 489 32.03 2.96 -3.18
N ILE A 490 31.26 2.04 -2.56
CA ILE A 490 31.09 2.04 -1.09
C ILE A 490 32.45 1.86 -0.40
N ILE A 491 33.27 0.91 -0.84
CA ILE A 491 34.61 0.67 -0.24
C ILE A 491 35.53 1.88 -0.39
N ASN A 492 35.48 2.60 -1.50
CA ASN A 492 36.35 3.73 -1.76
C ASN A 492 35.86 5.06 -1.19
N GLU A 493 34.55 5.26 -1.12
CA GLU A 493 33.92 6.55 -0.76
C GLU A 493 33.42 6.59 0.69
N VAL A 494 33.09 5.44 1.29
CA VAL A 494 32.53 5.35 2.65
C VAL A 494 33.59 4.87 3.65
N ARG A 495 34.01 5.76 4.52
CA ARG A 495 34.99 5.42 5.56
C ARG A 495 34.41 4.45 6.59
N GLY A 496 35.23 3.52 7.08
CA GLY A 496 34.80 2.55 8.11
C GLY A 496 34.05 1.33 7.56
N VAL A 497 34.09 1.12 6.23
CA VAL A 497 33.50 -0.03 5.56
C VAL A 497 34.54 -0.75 4.72
N ASN A 498 34.73 -2.05 4.94
CA ASN A 498 35.65 -2.87 4.16
C ASN A 498 34.98 -4.12 3.54
N ARG A 499 33.64 -4.27 3.68
CA ARG A 499 32.89 -5.41 3.13
C ARG A 499 31.48 -5.01 2.74
N VAL A 500 31.03 -5.52 1.59
CA VAL A 500 29.67 -5.36 1.09
C VAL A 500 29.10 -6.74 0.80
N MET A 501 27.86 -6.99 1.22
CA MET A 501 27.11 -8.23 1.02
C MET A 501 25.77 -7.90 0.36
N TYR A 502 25.22 -8.85 -0.39
CA TYR A 502 23.87 -8.76 -0.94
C TYR A 502 22.95 -9.83 -0.31
N ASP A 503 21.85 -9.40 0.31
CA ASP A 503 20.89 -10.29 0.95
C ASP A 503 19.88 -10.80 -0.07
N ILE A 504 19.95 -12.11 -0.37
CA ILE A 504 19.09 -12.83 -1.33
C ILE A 504 17.90 -13.52 -0.66
N THR A 505 17.64 -13.27 0.61
CA THR A 505 16.57 -13.96 1.36
C THR A 505 15.19 -13.46 0.94
N SER A 506 14.27 -14.38 0.64
CA SER A 506 12.87 -14.05 0.37
C SER A 506 12.10 -13.70 1.66
N LYS A 507 10.92 -13.11 1.51
CA LYS A 507 9.96 -12.93 2.60
C LYS A 507 8.68 -13.75 2.29
N PRO A 508 8.28 -14.73 3.12
CA PRO A 508 9.05 -15.31 4.21
C PRO A 508 10.28 -16.11 3.72
N PRO A 509 11.27 -16.54 4.57
CA PRO A 509 11.30 -16.41 6.03
C PRO A 509 11.86 -15.05 6.53
N GLY A 510 12.53 -14.28 5.68
CA GLY A 510 13.04 -12.96 6.04
C GLY A 510 11.92 -11.93 6.17
N THR A 511 12.29 -10.74 6.66
CA THR A 511 11.43 -9.54 6.63
C THR A 511 11.89 -8.58 5.54
N MET A 512 11.19 -7.46 5.35
CA MET A 512 11.62 -6.43 4.37
C MET A 512 12.95 -5.81 4.76
N SER A 513 13.13 -5.52 6.04
CA SER A 513 14.36 -4.95 6.61
C SER A 513 15.06 -5.98 7.47
N LEU A 514 16.39 -5.91 7.55
CA LEU A 514 17.22 -6.81 8.38
C LEU A 514 16.96 -6.67 9.90
N ASN A 515 16.32 -5.59 10.31
CA ASN A 515 16.10 -5.24 11.71
C ASN A 515 14.63 -4.81 11.92
N ASN A 516 13.73 -5.68 11.46
CA ASN A 516 12.30 -5.40 11.47
C ASN A 516 11.56 -6.32 12.43
#